data_aaa5a289e150af09b2fade804346e3e3
#
_entry.id   aaa5a289e150af09b2fade804346e3e3
#
_cell.length_a   1.000
_cell.length_b   1.000
_cell.length_c   1.000
_cell.angle_alpha   90.00
_cell.angle_beta   90.00
_cell.angle_gamma   90.00
#
_symmetry.space_group_name_H-M   'P 1'
#
loop_
_entity.id
_entity.type
_entity.pdbx_description
1 polymer ?
#
loop_
_entity_poly.entity_id
_entity_poly.type
_entity_poly.pdbx_seq_one_letter_code
_entity_poly.pdbx_strand_id
1 'polypeptide(L)'
;MPMIYRNLIGQNHCSSGLIGMSDAGSGKQVKESKSSERKNTQMSLIFHLIFLCSILLFYSCNNHEKYDFESSDEALNEYDNLYKTVRAQGTCNAEQLASFINLWYEYSDTVYKFIQKDPSFTAHADLTMRFDSITDSIRTRLMELADNFTLSDVAYVKLHTSIYGQDKELDSLKRQATVFFSSLDSIPVYTGNIRDLLADYSKFLLSYKLHGVHSEDALLRFIRMEDFFFRSFLASIDECSALGMADITDMTANICDSIYKEASYGKIKADETITYMSMRTGRRLLLNAKVCHEKLKRGMVKDSQYANAYLWMMLQPYLSIDALAITMLTPEQIRLMTDIAKDYPAIISRLDGKHLIDRDVATKIPNQLIRLYISTI
;
A
#
# COMPACT_ATOMS: atom_id res chain seq x y z
N MET A 1 -18.20 0.01 -7.31
CA MET A 1 -17.63 -0.07 -5.94
C MET A 1 -17.88 -1.36 -5.14
N PRO A 2 -18.50 -2.46 -5.62
CA PRO A 2 -18.68 -3.67 -4.78
C PRO A 2 -17.52 -4.67 -4.79
N MET A 3 -16.57 -4.61 -5.71
CA MET A 3 -15.52 -5.65 -5.80
C MET A 3 -14.27 -5.39 -4.92
N ILE A 4 -13.95 -4.14 -4.62
CA ILE A 4 -12.77 -3.78 -3.82
C ILE A 4 -12.95 -4.16 -2.34
N TYR A 5 -14.19 -4.13 -1.83
CA TYR A 5 -14.49 -4.49 -0.43
C TYR A 5 -14.36 -5.97 -0.09
N ARG A 6 -14.52 -6.88 -1.05
CA ARG A 6 -14.40 -8.33 -0.78
C ARG A 6 -12.97 -8.80 -0.55
N ASN A 7 -11.99 -8.11 -1.12
CA ASN A 7 -10.58 -8.50 -0.99
C ASN A 7 -9.91 -7.97 0.29
N LEU A 8 -10.43 -6.88 0.90
CA LEU A 8 -9.89 -6.33 2.14
C LEU A 8 -10.24 -7.15 3.39
N ILE A 9 -11.37 -7.87 3.37
CA ILE A 9 -11.84 -8.66 4.52
C ILE A 9 -11.26 -10.09 4.51
N GLY A 10 -10.82 -10.59 3.35
CA GLY A 10 -10.43 -12.00 3.17
C GLY A 10 -8.96 -12.35 3.39
N GLN A 11 -8.06 -11.38 3.58
CA GLN A 11 -6.61 -11.67 3.58
C GLN A 11 -5.90 -11.65 4.94
N ASN A 12 -6.62 -11.57 6.06
CA ASN A 12 -5.97 -11.64 7.38
C ASN A 12 -5.71 -13.06 7.91
N HIS A 13 -5.92 -14.09 7.09
CA HIS A 13 -5.48 -15.46 7.39
C HIS A 13 -4.27 -15.84 6.54
N CYS A 14 -3.10 -15.30 6.88
CA CYS A 14 -1.84 -15.86 6.40
C CYS A 14 -1.32 -16.89 7.40
N SER A 15 -1.61 -18.14 7.09
CA SER A 15 -0.88 -19.29 7.61
C SER A 15 0.58 -19.24 7.14
N SER A 16 1.48 -19.40 8.08
CA SER A 16 2.90 -19.63 7.90
C SER A 16 3.14 -20.85 6.98
N GLY A 17 3.71 -20.63 5.81
CA GLY A 17 4.20 -21.65 4.93
C GLY A 17 5.56 -21.26 4.37
N LEU A 18 6.62 -21.69 5.05
CA LEU A 18 7.99 -21.66 4.55
C LEU A 18 8.14 -22.75 3.50
N ILE A 19 8.51 -22.39 2.28
CA ILE A 19 9.05 -23.34 1.30
C ILE A 19 10.46 -22.89 0.98
N GLY A 20 11.41 -23.74 1.38
CA GLY A 20 12.77 -23.68 0.90
C GLY A 20 12.87 -24.35 -0.48
N MET A 21 13.73 -23.80 -1.33
CA MET A 21 14.38 -24.56 -2.41
C MET A 21 15.76 -23.98 -2.71
N SER A 22 16.74 -24.86 -2.64
CA SER A 22 18.11 -24.75 -3.09
C SER A 22 18.21 -24.93 -4.62
N ASP A 23 19.14 -24.30 -5.29
CA ASP A 23 20.33 -24.83 -5.99
C ASP A 23 20.87 -23.83 -7.04
N ALA A 24 22.07 -23.45 -6.86
CA ALA A 24 23.33 -23.60 -7.62
C ALA A 24 23.35 -23.33 -9.13
N GLY A 25 24.32 -22.46 -9.54
CA GLY A 25 24.88 -22.54 -10.90
C GLY A 25 25.64 -21.31 -11.38
N SER A 26 26.94 -21.27 -11.06
CA SER A 26 28.10 -20.95 -11.91
C SER A 26 28.02 -19.94 -13.06
N GLY A 27 28.72 -18.84 -12.88
CA GLY A 27 29.84 -18.24 -13.63
C GLY A 27 29.83 -18.09 -15.14
N LYS A 28 30.06 -16.81 -15.58
CA LYS A 28 31.18 -16.42 -16.49
C LYS A 28 31.18 -14.92 -16.75
N GLN A 29 32.33 -14.30 -16.52
CA GLN A 29 32.66 -12.94 -16.97
C GLN A 29 32.88 -12.93 -18.50
N VAL A 30 32.36 -11.88 -19.15
CA VAL A 30 32.88 -11.44 -20.45
C VAL A 30 32.98 -9.90 -20.43
N LYS A 31 34.19 -9.41 -20.71
CA LYS A 31 34.49 -8.01 -20.98
C LYS A 31 34.12 -7.67 -22.41
N GLU A 32 33.31 -6.63 -22.62
CA GLU A 32 33.21 -5.95 -23.90
C GLU A 32 32.98 -4.44 -23.77
N SER A 33 33.86 -3.74 -24.31
CA SER A 33 34.11 -2.50 -25.05
C SER A 33 33.20 -1.27 -24.81
N LYS A 34 33.86 -0.20 -24.39
CA LYS A 34 33.41 1.19 -24.15
C LYS A 34 32.83 1.98 -25.35
N SER A 35 32.66 1.40 -26.53
CA SER A 35 32.14 2.13 -27.71
C SER A 35 30.60 2.01 -27.86
N SER A 36 29.96 1.05 -27.18
CA SER A 36 28.52 0.84 -27.17
C SER A 36 27.75 1.80 -26.24
N GLU A 37 28.41 2.28 -25.19
CA GLU A 37 27.76 3.14 -24.19
C GLU A 37 27.29 4.50 -24.71
N ARG A 38 28.08 5.14 -25.63
CA ARG A 38 27.70 6.46 -26.18
C ARG A 38 26.49 6.43 -27.10
N LYS A 39 26.27 5.35 -27.86
CA LYS A 39 25.11 5.20 -28.74
C LYS A 39 23.86 4.88 -27.94
N ASN A 40 23.96 4.10 -26.86
CA ASN A 40 22.86 3.79 -25.98
C ASN A 40 22.37 5.03 -25.21
N THR A 41 23.29 5.92 -24.78
CA THR A 41 22.94 7.15 -24.05
C THR A 41 22.20 8.14 -24.96
N GLN A 42 22.57 8.27 -26.22
CA GLN A 42 21.85 9.15 -27.18
C GLN A 42 20.48 8.58 -27.54
N MET A 43 20.34 7.28 -27.76
CA MET A 43 19.02 6.65 -28.00
C MET A 43 18.13 6.77 -26.76
N SER A 44 18.67 6.56 -25.56
CA SER A 44 17.94 6.76 -24.30
C SER A 44 17.42 8.20 -24.15
N LEU A 45 18.24 9.21 -24.51
CA LEU A 45 17.82 10.62 -24.44
C LEU A 45 16.70 10.95 -25.44
N ILE A 46 16.73 10.40 -26.65
CA ILE A 46 15.69 10.58 -27.66
C ILE A 46 14.40 9.89 -27.21
N PHE A 47 14.46 8.69 -26.64
CA PHE A 47 13.32 8.00 -26.07
C PHE A 47 12.72 8.76 -24.87
N HIS A 48 13.57 9.33 -24.00
CA HIS A 48 13.09 10.18 -22.90
C HIS A 48 12.40 11.46 -23.40
N LEU A 49 12.93 12.05 -24.46
CA LEU A 49 12.33 13.26 -25.06
C LEU A 49 10.97 12.94 -25.74
N ILE A 50 10.89 11.82 -26.47
CA ILE A 50 9.64 11.37 -27.11
C ILE A 50 8.62 11.00 -26.02
N PHE A 51 9.04 10.36 -24.93
CA PHE A 51 8.20 10.02 -23.79
C PHE A 51 7.71 11.27 -23.05
N LEU A 52 8.61 12.25 -22.80
CA LEU A 52 8.23 13.54 -22.21
C LEU A 52 7.26 14.31 -23.12
N CYS A 53 7.48 14.30 -24.43
CA CYS A 53 6.57 14.92 -25.40
C CYS A 53 5.21 14.21 -25.46
N SER A 54 5.16 12.87 -25.38
CA SER A 54 3.90 12.15 -25.31
C SER A 54 3.17 12.43 -23.99
N ILE A 55 3.85 12.42 -22.85
CA ILE A 55 3.25 12.82 -21.56
C ILE A 55 2.78 14.29 -21.61
N LEU A 56 3.57 15.22 -22.16
CA LEU A 56 3.18 16.63 -22.30
C LEU A 56 2.02 16.82 -23.27
N LEU A 57 1.92 16.02 -24.34
CA LEU A 57 0.75 16.04 -25.23
C LEU A 57 -0.50 15.50 -24.52
N PHE A 58 -0.38 14.48 -23.68
CA PHE A 58 -1.49 14.00 -22.85
C PHE A 58 -1.85 14.98 -21.70
N TYR A 59 -0.88 15.66 -21.08
CA TYR A 59 -1.14 16.68 -20.05
C TYR A 59 -1.63 18.01 -20.60
N SER A 60 -1.28 18.37 -21.83
CA SER A 60 -1.72 19.62 -22.48
C SER A 60 -3.20 19.64 -22.86
N CYS A 61 -3.87 18.49 -22.86
CA CYS A 61 -5.32 18.37 -23.11
C CYS A 61 -6.16 18.43 -21.82
N ASN A 62 -5.66 19.04 -20.75
CA ASN A 62 -6.28 19.03 -19.42
C ASN A 62 -7.38 20.11 -19.28
N ASN A 63 -8.48 19.97 -20.01
CA ASN A 63 -9.75 20.64 -19.72
C ASN A 63 -10.92 19.68 -19.92
N HIS A 64 -11.48 19.24 -18.87
CA HIS A 64 -12.80 18.77 -18.47
C HIS A 64 -13.77 18.01 -19.42
N GLU A 65 -13.38 17.58 -20.62
CA GLU A 65 -14.09 16.57 -21.42
C GLU A 65 -13.05 15.60 -21.97
N LYS A 66 -12.56 14.73 -21.09
CA LYS A 66 -11.27 14.07 -21.29
C LYS A 66 -11.26 12.93 -22.31
N TYR A 67 -12.38 12.30 -22.57
CA TYR A 67 -12.49 11.18 -23.51
C TYR A 67 -13.92 11.16 -24.05
N ASP A 68 -14.13 11.68 -25.27
CA ASP A 68 -15.40 11.60 -25.98
C ASP A 68 -15.34 10.41 -26.93
N PHE A 69 -15.69 9.24 -26.43
CA PHE A 69 -15.74 8.02 -27.24
C PHE A 69 -17.09 7.95 -27.98
N GLU A 70 -17.06 7.63 -29.29
CA GLU A 70 -18.25 7.44 -30.07
C GLU A 70 -18.90 6.05 -29.86
N SER A 71 -18.11 5.06 -29.42
CA SER A 71 -18.57 3.69 -29.17
C SER A 71 -17.72 2.95 -28.14
N SER A 72 -18.28 1.88 -27.55
CA SER A 72 -17.55 0.98 -26.65
C SER A 72 -16.34 0.29 -27.30
N ASP A 73 -16.43 0.01 -28.59
CA ASP A 73 -15.31 -0.54 -29.37
C ASP A 73 -14.17 0.48 -29.52
N GLU A 74 -14.48 1.74 -29.75
CA GLU A 74 -13.48 2.81 -29.80
C GLU A 74 -12.80 2.97 -28.45
N ALA A 75 -13.56 3.04 -27.35
CA ALA A 75 -13.03 3.14 -26.00
C ALA A 75 -12.07 1.97 -25.67
N LEU A 76 -12.42 0.75 -26.05
CA LEU A 76 -11.58 -0.43 -25.87
C LEU A 76 -10.33 -0.42 -26.77
N ASN A 77 -10.43 0.13 -27.99
CA ASN A 77 -9.28 0.26 -28.89
C ASN A 77 -8.28 1.28 -28.35
N GLU A 78 -8.76 2.41 -27.80
CA GLU A 78 -7.89 3.39 -27.13
C GLU A 78 -7.25 2.79 -25.87
N TYR A 79 -7.98 1.98 -25.13
CA TYR A 79 -7.41 1.27 -23.98
C TYR A 79 -6.33 0.25 -24.38
N ASP A 80 -6.51 -0.45 -25.50
CA ASP A 80 -5.48 -1.31 -26.08
C ASP A 80 -4.25 -0.53 -26.58
N ASN A 81 -4.43 0.71 -27.07
CA ASN A 81 -3.33 1.59 -27.43
C ASN A 81 -2.47 1.99 -26.21
N LEU A 82 -3.10 2.21 -25.04
CA LEU A 82 -2.36 2.39 -23.80
C LEU A 82 -1.51 1.14 -23.48
N TYR A 83 -2.08 -0.07 -23.61
CA TYR A 83 -1.32 -1.31 -23.44
C TYR A 83 -0.12 -1.38 -24.40
N LYS A 84 -0.30 -1.08 -25.68
CA LYS A 84 0.78 -1.06 -26.67
C LYS A 84 1.89 -0.09 -26.28
N THR A 85 1.52 1.07 -25.72
CA THR A 85 2.47 2.08 -25.24
C THR A 85 3.29 1.55 -24.06
N VAL A 86 2.62 0.96 -23.06
CA VAL A 86 3.31 0.37 -21.89
C VAL A 86 4.18 -0.83 -22.31
N ARG A 87 3.69 -1.65 -23.25
CA ARG A 87 4.43 -2.81 -23.78
C ARG A 87 5.71 -2.41 -24.51
N ALA A 88 5.71 -1.29 -25.22
CA ALA A 88 6.87 -0.80 -25.96
C ALA A 88 8.03 -0.34 -25.06
N GLN A 89 7.79 -0.14 -23.76
CA GLN A 89 8.86 0.23 -22.83
C GLN A 89 9.80 -0.95 -22.56
N GLY A 90 11.08 -0.72 -22.69
CA GLY A 90 12.11 -1.74 -22.36
C GLY A 90 12.34 -1.83 -20.85
N THR A 91 12.63 -0.68 -20.24
CA THR A 91 12.86 -0.52 -18.78
C THR A 91 12.22 0.77 -18.32
N CYS A 92 11.88 0.88 -17.04
CA CYS A 92 11.41 2.13 -16.45
C CYS A 92 12.03 2.35 -15.07
N ASN A 93 12.10 3.61 -14.65
CA ASN A 93 12.40 4.01 -13.28
C ASN A 93 11.11 4.17 -12.46
N ALA A 94 11.24 4.46 -11.17
CA ALA A 94 10.10 4.59 -10.26
C ALA A 94 9.13 5.71 -10.67
N GLU A 95 9.64 6.83 -11.19
CA GLU A 95 8.83 7.96 -11.65
C GLU A 95 7.99 7.58 -12.88
N GLN A 96 8.61 6.91 -13.83
CA GLN A 96 7.92 6.41 -15.02
C GLN A 96 6.86 5.37 -14.67
N LEU A 97 7.17 4.45 -13.75
CA LEU A 97 6.20 3.44 -13.29
C LEU A 97 5.01 4.10 -12.59
N ALA A 98 5.24 5.06 -11.70
CA ALA A 98 4.18 5.79 -11.03
C ALA A 98 3.28 6.53 -12.05
N SER A 99 3.89 7.16 -13.07
CA SER A 99 3.16 7.83 -14.15
C SER A 99 2.30 6.85 -14.97
N PHE A 100 2.84 5.67 -15.29
CA PHE A 100 2.07 4.63 -16.00
C PHE A 100 0.92 4.10 -15.17
N ILE A 101 1.11 3.88 -13.87
CA ILE A 101 0.06 3.41 -12.97
C ILE A 101 -1.07 4.46 -12.88
N ASN A 102 -0.72 5.75 -12.72
CA ASN A 102 -1.71 6.82 -12.69
C ASN A 102 -2.50 6.91 -13.99
N LEU A 103 -1.80 6.86 -15.13
CA LEU A 103 -2.43 6.89 -16.44
C LEU A 103 -3.34 5.69 -16.66
N TRP A 104 -2.86 4.50 -16.31
CA TRP A 104 -3.65 3.27 -16.40
C TRP A 104 -4.91 3.34 -15.56
N TYR A 105 -4.79 3.78 -14.31
CA TYR A 105 -5.94 3.89 -13.41
C TYR A 105 -6.99 4.87 -13.96
N GLU A 106 -6.56 6.06 -14.37
CA GLU A 106 -7.45 7.08 -14.94
C GLU A 106 -8.15 6.59 -16.20
N TYR A 107 -7.40 5.92 -17.09
CA TYR A 107 -7.94 5.39 -18.34
C TYR A 107 -8.93 4.25 -18.08
N SER A 108 -8.56 3.28 -17.24
CA SER A 108 -9.40 2.12 -16.95
C SER A 108 -10.73 2.52 -16.32
N ASP A 109 -10.71 3.47 -15.36
CA ASP A 109 -11.93 3.99 -14.72
C ASP A 109 -12.84 4.71 -15.74
N THR A 110 -12.24 5.53 -16.61
CA THR A 110 -12.99 6.27 -17.63
C THR A 110 -13.60 5.34 -18.69
N VAL A 111 -12.81 4.42 -19.23
CA VAL A 111 -13.28 3.45 -20.23
C VAL A 111 -14.35 2.55 -19.62
N TYR A 112 -14.13 2.03 -18.41
CA TYR A 112 -15.10 1.19 -17.72
C TYR A 112 -16.43 1.91 -17.48
N LYS A 113 -16.40 3.15 -16.99
CA LYS A 113 -17.62 3.96 -16.81
C LYS A 113 -18.35 4.26 -18.11
N PHE A 114 -17.60 4.44 -19.19
CA PHE A 114 -18.18 4.68 -20.50
C PHE A 114 -18.90 3.43 -21.02
N ILE A 115 -18.22 2.28 -21.06
CA ILE A 115 -18.81 1.02 -21.57
C ILE A 115 -19.94 0.50 -20.67
N GLN A 116 -19.93 0.79 -19.34
CA GLN A 116 -21.07 0.46 -18.47
C GLN A 116 -22.37 1.19 -18.84
N LYS A 117 -22.29 2.34 -19.48
CA LYS A 117 -23.47 3.09 -19.96
C LYS A 117 -24.03 2.52 -21.25
N ASP A 118 -23.28 1.67 -21.96
CA ASP A 118 -23.73 0.99 -23.15
C ASP A 118 -24.77 -0.08 -22.76
N PRO A 119 -26.01 -0.01 -23.25
CA PRO A 119 -27.04 -1.00 -22.95
C PRO A 119 -26.63 -2.43 -23.31
N SER A 120 -25.72 -2.58 -24.27
CA SER A 120 -25.20 -3.87 -24.73
C SER A 120 -24.14 -4.44 -23.79
N PHE A 121 -23.50 -3.63 -22.94
CA PHE A 121 -22.39 -4.06 -22.08
C PHE A 121 -22.75 -5.24 -21.18
N THR A 122 -23.93 -5.21 -20.55
CA THR A 122 -24.40 -6.32 -19.70
C THR A 122 -24.85 -7.55 -20.49
N ALA A 123 -25.16 -7.36 -21.78
CA ALA A 123 -25.59 -8.44 -22.68
C ALA A 123 -24.42 -9.05 -23.50
N HIS A 124 -23.31 -8.33 -23.66
CA HIS A 124 -22.15 -8.77 -24.43
C HIS A 124 -20.97 -9.12 -23.51
N ALA A 125 -20.85 -10.39 -23.16
CA ALA A 125 -19.70 -10.94 -22.44
C ALA A 125 -18.35 -10.57 -23.11
N ASP A 126 -18.36 -10.35 -24.44
CA ASP A 126 -17.18 -10.04 -25.23
C ASP A 126 -16.53 -8.69 -24.85
N LEU A 127 -17.30 -7.64 -24.58
CA LEU A 127 -16.77 -6.32 -24.18
C LEU A 127 -16.08 -6.41 -22.82
N THR A 128 -16.72 -7.12 -21.87
CA THR A 128 -16.16 -7.33 -20.54
C THR A 128 -14.86 -8.15 -20.60
N MET A 129 -14.88 -9.24 -21.37
CA MET A 129 -13.67 -10.09 -21.53
C MET A 129 -12.53 -9.34 -22.21
N ARG A 130 -12.82 -8.46 -23.19
CA ARG A 130 -11.79 -7.61 -23.83
C ARG A 130 -11.20 -6.63 -22.84
N PHE A 131 -12.04 -5.92 -22.07
CA PHE A 131 -11.59 -4.99 -21.04
C PHE A 131 -10.70 -5.67 -20.00
N ASP A 132 -11.15 -6.80 -19.44
CA ASP A 132 -10.41 -7.58 -18.46
C ASP A 132 -9.08 -8.08 -19.03
N SER A 133 -9.06 -8.58 -20.27
CA SER A 133 -7.86 -9.06 -20.95
C SER A 133 -6.82 -7.94 -21.15
N ILE A 134 -7.24 -6.74 -21.54
CA ILE A 134 -6.35 -5.59 -21.69
C ILE A 134 -5.82 -5.17 -20.31
N THR A 135 -6.68 -5.10 -19.31
CA THR A 135 -6.34 -4.76 -17.90
C THR A 135 -5.27 -5.72 -17.36
N ASP A 136 -5.46 -7.03 -17.52
CA ASP A 136 -4.49 -8.03 -17.07
C ASP A 136 -3.17 -7.97 -17.83
N SER A 137 -3.22 -7.62 -19.12
CA SER A 137 -2.03 -7.45 -19.95
C SER A 137 -1.21 -6.23 -19.52
N ILE A 138 -1.87 -5.10 -19.21
CA ILE A 138 -1.21 -3.90 -18.67
C ILE A 138 -0.61 -4.22 -17.30
N ARG A 139 -1.39 -4.81 -16.39
CA ARG A 139 -0.95 -5.20 -15.04
C ARG A 139 0.29 -6.09 -15.10
N THR A 140 0.27 -7.13 -15.91
CA THR A 140 1.40 -8.05 -16.10
C THR A 140 2.63 -7.30 -16.59
N ARG A 141 2.47 -6.42 -17.56
CA ARG A 141 3.59 -5.65 -18.11
C ARG A 141 4.18 -4.65 -17.11
N LEU A 142 3.33 -3.97 -16.31
CA LEU A 142 3.81 -3.08 -15.24
C LEU A 142 4.60 -3.84 -14.18
N MET A 143 4.20 -5.07 -13.83
CA MET A 143 4.97 -5.92 -12.92
C MET A 143 6.34 -6.31 -13.49
N GLU A 144 6.44 -6.58 -14.80
CA GLU A 144 7.72 -6.87 -15.47
C GLU A 144 8.63 -5.63 -15.48
N LEU A 145 8.07 -4.44 -15.73
CA LEU A 145 8.82 -3.18 -15.73
C LEU A 145 9.37 -2.81 -14.35
N ALA A 146 8.76 -3.33 -13.29
CA ALA A 146 9.16 -3.09 -11.91
C ALA A 146 10.28 -4.03 -11.41
N ASP A 147 10.89 -4.85 -12.28
CA ASP A 147 11.99 -5.73 -11.89
C ASP A 147 13.23 -4.93 -11.43
N ASN A 148 13.84 -5.42 -10.34
CA ASN A 148 15.02 -4.83 -9.70
C ASN A 148 14.80 -3.47 -8.99
N PHE A 149 13.56 -3.17 -8.61
CA PHE A 149 13.27 -2.00 -7.80
C PHE A 149 13.82 -2.14 -6.38
N THR A 150 14.39 -1.05 -5.87
CA THR A 150 14.77 -0.90 -4.47
C THR A 150 13.56 -0.53 -3.61
N LEU A 151 13.69 -0.60 -2.28
CA LEU A 151 12.62 -0.12 -1.40
C LEU A 151 12.36 1.38 -1.56
N SER A 152 13.37 2.16 -1.95
CA SER A 152 13.20 3.59 -2.27
C SER A 152 12.35 3.80 -3.52
N ASP A 153 12.50 2.95 -4.53
CA ASP A 153 11.66 2.97 -5.72
C ASP A 153 10.21 2.60 -5.39
N VAL A 154 10.01 1.56 -4.55
CA VAL A 154 8.69 1.17 -4.07
C VAL A 154 8.03 2.30 -3.28
N ALA A 155 8.77 2.95 -2.37
CA ALA A 155 8.29 4.11 -1.62
C ALA A 155 7.87 5.24 -2.56
N TYR A 156 8.71 5.57 -3.55
CA TYR A 156 8.42 6.59 -4.54
C TYR A 156 7.12 6.30 -5.29
N VAL A 157 6.99 5.11 -5.86
CA VAL A 157 5.79 4.71 -6.61
C VAL A 157 4.55 4.84 -5.73
N LYS A 158 4.57 4.27 -4.51
CA LYS A 158 3.43 4.35 -3.60
C LYS A 158 3.04 5.77 -3.18
N LEU A 159 4.02 6.66 -3.00
CA LEU A 159 3.78 8.04 -2.60
C LEU A 159 3.31 8.94 -3.75
N HIS A 160 3.57 8.55 -5.01
CA HIS A 160 3.27 9.35 -6.19
C HIS A 160 2.18 8.74 -7.09
N THR A 161 1.62 7.60 -6.71
CA THR A 161 0.43 7.06 -7.38
C THR A 161 -0.84 7.57 -6.70
N SER A 162 -1.68 8.23 -7.49
CA SER A 162 -2.94 8.82 -7.06
C SER A 162 -4.09 7.97 -7.62
N ILE A 163 -4.44 6.89 -6.94
CA ILE A 163 -5.43 5.91 -7.42
C ILE A 163 -6.88 6.38 -7.20
N TYR A 164 -7.10 7.43 -6.42
CA TYR A 164 -8.44 7.95 -6.16
C TYR A 164 -8.53 9.41 -6.55
N GLY A 165 -9.54 9.72 -7.38
CA GLY A 165 -9.86 11.08 -7.78
C GLY A 165 -10.07 12.02 -6.59
N GLN A 166 -9.84 13.32 -6.81
CA GLN A 166 -10.06 14.35 -5.80
C GLN A 166 -11.57 14.54 -5.58
N ASP A 167 -12.13 13.82 -4.63
CA ASP A 167 -13.47 14.08 -4.11
C ASP A 167 -13.38 15.16 -3.03
N LYS A 168 -13.92 16.34 -3.32
CA LYS A 168 -13.87 17.51 -2.42
C LYS A 168 -14.59 17.26 -1.08
N GLU A 169 -15.64 16.45 -1.06
CA GLU A 169 -16.37 16.08 0.16
C GLU A 169 -15.48 15.16 1.03
N LEU A 170 -14.86 14.18 0.40
CA LEU A 170 -13.92 13.29 1.06
C LEU A 170 -12.69 14.04 1.59
N ASP A 171 -12.19 15.07 0.87
CA ASP A 171 -11.06 15.89 1.33
C ASP A 171 -11.37 16.69 2.60
N SER A 172 -12.61 17.17 2.76
CA SER A 172 -13.03 17.82 3.99
C SER A 172 -13.02 16.87 5.17
N LEU A 173 -13.55 15.67 4.97
CA LEU A 173 -13.61 14.62 5.98
C LEU A 173 -12.19 14.12 6.35
N LYS A 174 -11.31 13.98 5.36
CA LYS A 174 -9.90 13.64 5.56
C LYS A 174 -9.19 14.68 6.43
N ARG A 175 -9.41 15.98 6.18
CA ARG A 175 -8.81 17.05 7.02
C ARG A 175 -9.30 16.98 8.47
N GLN A 176 -10.60 16.77 8.69
CA GLN A 176 -11.16 16.62 10.04
C GLN A 176 -10.54 15.40 10.76
N ALA A 177 -10.48 14.26 10.09
CA ALA A 177 -9.86 13.07 10.62
C ALA A 177 -8.37 13.28 10.92
N THR A 178 -7.61 13.98 10.06
CA THR A 178 -6.20 14.32 10.30
C THR A 178 -6.02 15.13 11.58
N VAL A 179 -6.87 16.14 11.81
CA VAL A 179 -6.85 16.95 13.06
C VAL A 179 -7.14 16.07 14.28
N PHE A 180 -8.15 15.19 14.18
CA PHE A 180 -8.48 14.24 15.25
C PHE A 180 -7.28 13.35 15.59
N PHE A 181 -6.68 12.68 14.60
CA PHE A 181 -5.55 11.78 14.83
C PHE A 181 -4.31 12.51 15.35
N SER A 182 -4.04 13.73 14.89
CA SER A 182 -2.94 14.56 15.42
C SER A 182 -3.15 14.90 16.91
N SER A 183 -4.40 15.09 17.33
CA SER A 183 -4.69 15.35 18.74
C SER A 183 -4.38 14.16 19.66
N LEU A 184 -4.38 12.94 19.13
CA LEU A 184 -4.07 11.74 19.90
C LEU A 184 -2.60 11.67 20.35
N ASP A 185 -1.70 12.32 19.62
CA ASP A 185 -0.26 12.35 19.97
C ASP A 185 0.01 13.05 21.31
N SER A 186 -0.86 13.96 21.72
CA SER A 186 -0.78 14.65 23.02
C SER A 186 -1.18 13.78 24.22
N ILE A 187 -1.84 12.62 24.00
CA ILE A 187 -2.29 11.73 25.06
C ILE A 187 -1.08 10.91 25.54
N PRO A 188 -0.70 11.01 26.83
CA PRO A 188 0.44 10.23 27.37
C PRO A 188 0.20 8.73 27.25
N VAL A 189 1.28 7.98 26.96
CA VAL A 189 1.24 6.53 26.98
C VAL A 189 1.28 6.01 28.42
N TYR A 190 0.70 4.83 28.65
CA TYR A 190 0.80 4.14 29.93
C TYR A 190 2.22 3.63 30.16
N THR A 191 2.77 3.85 31.35
CA THR A 191 4.12 3.45 31.73
C THR A 191 4.16 2.47 32.92
N GLY A 192 2.98 1.94 33.30
CA GLY A 192 2.86 0.99 34.41
C GLY A 192 3.03 -0.47 33.99
N ASN A 193 2.46 -1.37 34.78
CA ASN A 193 2.56 -2.81 34.54
C ASN A 193 1.82 -3.24 33.28
N ILE A 194 2.49 -3.91 32.36
CA ILE A 194 1.93 -4.35 31.08
C ILE A 194 0.75 -5.33 31.23
N ARG A 195 0.72 -6.14 32.31
CA ARG A 195 -0.40 -7.07 32.58
C ARG A 195 -1.67 -6.33 32.96
N ASP A 196 -1.53 -5.24 33.74
CA ASP A 196 -2.68 -4.41 34.13
C ASP A 196 -3.23 -3.69 32.87
N LEU A 197 -2.35 -3.17 32.01
CA LEU A 197 -2.71 -2.60 30.73
C LEU A 197 -3.46 -3.59 29.84
N LEU A 198 -3.01 -4.85 29.76
CA LEU A 198 -3.68 -5.92 29.01
C LEU A 198 -5.06 -6.23 29.58
N ALA A 199 -5.18 -6.31 30.90
CA ALA A 199 -6.46 -6.55 31.55
C ALA A 199 -7.47 -5.43 31.29
N ASP A 200 -7.03 -4.17 31.33
CA ASP A 200 -7.88 -3.02 31.05
C ASP A 200 -8.25 -2.92 29.58
N TYR A 201 -7.33 -3.25 28.69
CA TYR A 201 -7.63 -3.31 27.25
C TYR A 201 -8.64 -4.42 26.93
N SER A 202 -8.49 -5.59 27.55
CA SER A 202 -9.47 -6.69 27.38
C SER A 202 -10.86 -6.30 27.86
N LYS A 203 -10.99 -5.62 29.02
CA LYS A 203 -12.27 -5.09 29.51
C LYS A 203 -12.87 -4.06 28.54
N PHE A 204 -12.05 -3.16 28.03
CA PHE A 204 -12.45 -2.17 27.04
C PHE A 204 -13.01 -2.84 25.77
N LEU A 205 -12.27 -3.79 25.18
CA LEU A 205 -12.71 -4.52 23.99
C LEU A 205 -13.99 -5.32 24.27
N LEU A 206 -14.10 -5.98 25.40
CA LEU A 206 -15.29 -6.72 25.79
C LEU A 206 -16.52 -5.80 25.86
N SER A 207 -16.38 -4.59 26.40
CA SER A 207 -17.46 -3.60 26.42
C SER A 207 -17.97 -3.26 25.02
N TYR A 208 -17.07 -3.03 24.06
CA TYR A 208 -17.47 -2.76 22.67
C TYR A 208 -18.03 -3.99 21.95
N LYS A 209 -17.52 -5.18 22.24
CA LYS A 209 -18.07 -6.44 21.74
C LYS A 209 -19.53 -6.63 22.18
N LEU A 210 -19.88 -6.24 23.41
CA LEU A 210 -21.22 -6.40 23.97
C LEU A 210 -22.21 -5.30 23.52
N HIS A 211 -21.74 -4.06 23.42
CA HIS A 211 -22.59 -2.89 23.18
C HIS A 211 -22.55 -2.37 21.74
N GLY A 212 -21.53 -2.75 20.95
CA GLY A 212 -21.36 -2.26 19.58
C GLY A 212 -20.91 -0.79 19.48
N VAL A 213 -20.85 -0.31 18.24
CA VAL A 213 -20.56 1.10 17.89
C VAL A 213 -21.71 1.60 17.03
N HIS A 214 -22.60 2.42 17.60
CA HIS A 214 -23.86 2.83 16.96
C HIS A 214 -23.96 4.35 16.72
N SER A 215 -22.85 5.08 16.89
CA SER A 215 -22.77 6.52 16.61
C SER A 215 -21.33 6.94 16.30
N GLU A 216 -21.19 8.09 15.64
CA GLU A 216 -19.90 8.71 15.37
C GLU A 216 -19.09 8.95 16.65
N ASP A 217 -19.74 9.49 17.70
CA ASP A 217 -19.08 9.71 19.00
C ASP A 217 -18.58 8.40 19.63
N ALA A 218 -19.30 7.30 19.46
CA ALA A 218 -18.85 5.99 19.93
C ALA A 218 -17.68 5.47 19.13
N LEU A 219 -17.66 5.71 17.80
CA LEU A 219 -16.55 5.38 16.92
C LEU A 219 -15.30 6.17 17.30
N LEU A 220 -15.39 7.48 17.46
CA LEU A 220 -14.24 8.32 17.82
C LEU A 220 -13.69 7.99 19.21
N ARG A 221 -14.56 7.67 20.17
CA ARG A 221 -14.12 7.17 21.51
C ARG A 221 -13.43 5.82 21.40
N PHE A 222 -13.96 4.90 20.59
CA PHE A 222 -13.29 3.62 20.33
C PHE A 222 -11.90 3.82 19.80
N ILE A 223 -11.76 4.60 18.72
CA ILE A 223 -10.46 4.86 18.07
C ILE A 223 -9.47 5.53 19.05
N ARG A 224 -9.93 6.51 19.84
CA ARG A 224 -9.07 7.21 20.82
C ARG A 224 -8.51 6.27 21.88
N MET A 225 -9.37 5.45 22.47
CA MET A 225 -8.96 4.51 23.51
C MET A 225 -8.08 3.39 22.95
N GLU A 226 -8.43 2.90 21.77
CA GLU A 226 -7.67 1.88 21.09
C GLU A 226 -6.27 2.38 20.68
N ASP A 227 -6.15 3.63 20.20
CA ASP A 227 -4.86 4.27 19.93
C ASP A 227 -4.00 4.42 21.20
N PHE A 228 -4.62 4.81 22.32
CA PHE A 228 -3.94 4.89 23.63
C PHE A 228 -3.34 3.54 24.04
N PHE A 229 -4.15 2.48 24.02
CA PHE A 229 -3.68 1.14 24.37
C PHE A 229 -2.59 0.68 23.41
N PHE A 230 -2.80 0.87 22.11
CA PHE A 230 -1.83 0.47 21.09
C PHE A 230 -0.48 1.17 21.25
N ARG A 231 -0.43 2.48 21.44
CA ARG A 231 0.83 3.21 21.69
C ARG A 231 1.48 2.79 22.99
N SER A 232 0.71 2.50 24.02
CA SER A 232 1.22 2.00 25.30
C SER A 232 1.86 0.61 25.14
N PHE A 233 1.27 -0.28 24.32
CA PHE A 233 1.90 -1.57 23.98
C PHE A 233 3.16 -1.40 23.15
N LEU A 234 3.19 -0.47 22.21
CA LEU A 234 4.40 -0.20 21.44
C LEU A 234 5.58 0.28 22.30
N ALA A 235 5.31 1.04 23.36
CA ALA A 235 6.32 1.46 24.30
C ALA A 235 6.97 0.26 25.05
N SER A 236 6.22 -0.86 25.18
CA SER A 236 6.65 -2.11 25.84
C SER A 236 6.66 -3.31 24.89
N ILE A 237 6.98 -3.11 23.61
CA ILE A 237 6.81 -4.12 22.54
C ILE A 237 7.56 -5.44 22.83
N ASP A 238 8.73 -5.38 23.47
CA ASP A 238 9.51 -6.57 23.80
C ASP A 238 8.85 -7.42 24.90
N GLU A 239 8.07 -6.80 25.79
CA GLU A 239 7.29 -7.48 26.83
C GLU A 239 5.98 -8.01 26.26
N CYS A 240 5.33 -7.26 25.39
CA CYS A 240 4.07 -7.64 24.74
C CYS A 240 4.20 -8.93 23.92
N SER A 241 5.30 -9.08 23.16
CA SER A 241 5.54 -10.28 22.36
C SER A 241 5.65 -11.56 23.18
N ALA A 242 6.06 -11.46 24.45
CA ALA A 242 6.16 -12.58 25.37
C ALA A 242 4.81 -12.98 25.99
N LEU A 243 3.79 -12.12 25.93
CA LEU A 243 2.51 -12.33 26.62
C LEU A 243 1.41 -12.95 25.75
N GLY A 244 1.67 -13.20 24.45
CA GLY A 244 0.69 -13.83 23.55
C GLY A 244 -0.54 -12.97 23.31
N MET A 245 -0.46 -11.97 22.45
CA MET A 245 -1.55 -11.00 22.20
C MET A 245 -2.58 -11.48 21.16
N ALA A 246 -2.60 -12.76 20.81
CA ALA A 246 -3.46 -13.30 19.75
C ALA A 246 -4.94 -12.99 20.02
N ASP A 247 -5.44 -13.31 21.24
CA ASP A 247 -6.86 -13.11 21.60
C ASP A 247 -7.27 -11.64 21.52
N ILE A 248 -6.39 -10.72 21.90
CA ILE A 248 -6.65 -9.27 21.82
C ILE A 248 -6.70 -8.82 20.35
N THR A 249 -5.81 -9.35 19.53
CA THR A 249 -5.79 -9.04 18.08
C THR A 249 -7.06 -9.52 17.41
N ASP A 250 -7.48 -10.76 17.67
CA ASP A 250 -8.71 -11.33 17.12
C ASP A 250 -9.95 -10.59 17.60
N MET A 251 -9.99 -10.22 18.89
CA MET A 251 -11.11 -9.45 19.45
C MET A 251 -11.20 -8.05 18.81
N THR A 252 -10.07 -7.39 18.62
CA THR A 252 -10.01 -6.09 17.94
C THR A 252 -10.47 -6.19 16.48
N ALA A 253 -10.03 -7.22 15.75
CA ALA A 253 -10.45 -7.46 14.36
C ALA A 253 -11.99 -7.65 14.29
N ASN A 254 -12.55 -8.51 15.14
CA ASN A 254 -13.99 -8.75 15.19
C ASN A 254 -14.83 -7.48 15.49
N ILE A 255 -14.31 -6.58 16.34
CA ILE A 255 -14.98 -5.30 16.60
C ILE A 255 -14.89 -4.39 15.38
N CYS A 256 -13.75 -4.32 14.70
CA CYS A 256 -13.59 -3.55 13.48
C CYS A 256 -14.54 -4.04 12.37
N ASP A 257 -14.64 -5.35 12.18
CA ASP A 257 -15.60 -5.95 11.23
C ASP A 257 -17.04 -5.60 11.59
N SER A 258 -17.39 -5.60 12.87
CA SER A 258 -18.70 -5.17 13.34
C SER A 258 -18.95 -3.69 13.02
N ILE A 259 -17.98 -2.81 13.18
CA ILE A 259 -18.09 -1.37 12.86
C ILE A 259 -18.37 -1.19 11.36
N TYR A 260 -17.63 -1.86 10.48
CA TYR A 260 -17.89 -1.80 9.03
C TYR A 260 -19.29 -2.33 8.67
N LYS A 261 -19.75 -3.36 9.36
CA LYS A 261 -21.06 -3.93 9.17
C LYS A 261 -22.18 -2.96 9.60
N GLU A 262 -22.03 -2.28 10.73
CA GLU A 262 -22.97 -1.25 11.19
C GLU A 262 -23.03 -0.06 10.20
N ALA A 263 -21.88 0.33 9.61
CA ALA A 263 -21.83 1.34 8.56
C ALA A 263 -22.53 0.88 7.27
N SER A 264 -22.36 -0.36 6.87
CA SER A 264 -23.00 -0.91 5.67
C SER A 264 -24.53 -1.01 5.82
N TYR A 265 -25.03 -1.10 7.03
CA TYR A 265 -26.48 -1.06 7.34
C TYR A 265 -27.03 0.36 7.59
N GLY A 266 -26.20 1.39 7.39
CA GLY A 266 -26.62 2.79 7.55
C GLY A 266 -26.85 3.24 8.99
N LYS A 267 -26.38 2.47 9.99
CA LYS A 267 -26.51 2.84 11.42
C LYS A 267 -25.51 3.91 11.85
N ILE A 268 -24.37 3.96 11.16
CA ILE A 268 -23.36 5.03 11.23
C ILE A 268 -23.03 5.44 9.81
N LYS A 269 -22.57 6.67 9.60
CA LYS A 269 -22.26 7.16 8.24
C LYS A 269 -21.09 6.39 7.64
N ALA A 270 -21.31 5.83 6.45
CA ALA A 270 -20.37 4.94 5.79
C ALA A 270 -19.04 5.66 5.47
N ASP A 271 -19.09 6.84 4.84
CA ASP A 271 -17.91 7.57 4.40
C ASP A 271 -17.04 8.03 5.59
N GLU A 272 -17.68 8.52 6.65
CA GLU A 272 -17.00 8.86 7.91
C GLU A 272 -16.32 7.64 8.52
N THR A 273 -17.06 6.53 8.64
CA THR A 273 -16.54 5.29 9.21
C THR A 273 -15.34 4.77 8.42
N ILE A 274 -15.47 4.70 7.10
CA ILE A 274 -14.39 4.23 6.21
C ILE A 274 -13.16 5.11 6.37
N THR A 275 -13.34 6.44 6.34
CA THR A 275 -12.23 7.39 6.45
C THR A 275 -11.51 7.24 7.79
N TYR A 276 -12.23 7.27 8.91
CA TYR A 276 -11.61 7.16 10.23
C TYR A 276 -10.97 5.80 10.48
N MET A 277 -11.59 4.70 10.04
CA MET A 277 -11.04 3.36 10.21
C MET A 277 -9.81 3.11 9.31
N SER A 278 -9.80 3.63 8.09
CA SER A 278 -8.63 3.55 7.20
C SER A 278 -7.45 4.33 7.79
N MET A 279 -7.69 5.56 8.26
CA MET A 279 -6.65 6.38 8.91
C MET A 279 -6.13 5.75 10.20
N ARG A 280 -7.01 5.15 11.02
CA ARG A 280 -6.59 4.36 12.19
C ARG A 280 -5.64 3.23 11.79
N THR A 281 -6.00 2.48 10.76
CA THR A 281 -5.17 1.37 10.28
C THR A 281 -3.82 1.88 9.78
N GLY A 282 -3.80 2.89 8.90
CA GLY A 282 -2.57 3.51 8.41
C GLY A 282 -1.68 4.05 9.54
N ARG A 283 -2.28 4.73 10.53
CA ARG A 283 -1.56 5.23 11.71
C ARG A 283 -0.90 4.10 12.50
N ARG A 284 -1.61 3.01 12.76
CA ARG A 284 -1.05 1.84 13.48
C ARG A 284 0.14 1.23 12.74
N LEU A 285 0.02 1.06 11.43
CA LEU A 285 1.10 0.54 10.59
C LEU A 285 2.34 1.44 10.64
N LEU A 286 2.16 2.75 10.56
CA LEU A 286 3.26 3.71 10.62
C LEU A 286 3.90 3.80 12.00
N LEU A 287 3.12 3.73 13.09
CA LEU A 287 3.66 3.68 14.46
C LEU A 287 4.48 2.41 14.69
N ASN A 288 3.98 1.25 14.26
CA ASN A 288 4.73 -0.01 14.28
C ASN A 288 6.04 0.10 13.51
N ALA A 289 5.96 0.59 12.27
CA ALA A 289 7.12 0.75 11.41
C ALA A 289 8.18 1.66 12.02
N LYS A 290 7.76 2.77 12.65
CA LYS A 290 8.66 3.71 13.33
C LYS A 290 9.43 3.04 14.46
N VAL A 291 8.73 2.34 15.35
CA VAL A 291 9.37 1.66 16.51
C VAL A 291 10.31 0.55 16.03
N CYS A 292 9.87 -0.26 15.08
CA CYS A 292 10.68 -1.36 14.54
C CYS A 292 11.90 -0.85 13.76
N HIS A 293 11.74 0.23 12.95
CA HIS A 293 12.84 0.89 12.26
C HIS A 293 13.92 1.36 13.25
N GLU A 294 13.55 2.05 14.33
CA GLU A 294 14.49 2.51 15.34
C GLU A 294 15.22 1.34 16.03
N LYS A 295 14.51 0.26 16.37
CA LYS A 295 15.13 -0.93 16.97
C LYS A 295 16.11 -1.61 16.01
N LEU A 296 15.71 -1.80 14.76
CA LEU A 296 16.57 -2.40 13.73
C LEU A 296 17.78 -1.51 13.42
N LYS A 297 17.56 -0.20 13.32
CA LYS A 297 18.63 0.78 13.06
C LYS A 297 19.66 0.84 14.18
N ARG A 298 19.25 0.69 15.44
CA ARG A 298 20.15 0.62 16.61
C ARG A 298 20.75 -0.77 16.83
N GLY A 299 20.32 -1.78 16.09
CA GLY A 299 20.75 -3.16 16.27
C GLY A 299 20.26 -3.82 17.56
N MET A 300 19.14 -3.30 18.09
CA MET A 300 18.49 -3.79 19.33
C MET A 300 17.57 -4.99 18.99
N VAL A 301 18.21 -6.10 18.62
CA VAL A 301 17.50 -7.32 18.19
C VAL A 301 18.12 -8.50 18.94
N LYS A 302 17.28 -9.33 19.57
CA LYS A 302 17.72 -10.46 20.42
C LYS A 302 18.17 -11.66 19.59
N ASP A 303 17.38 -12.02 18.58
CA ASP A 303 17.56 -13.21 17.75
C ASP A 303 16.92 -13.04 16.36
N SER A 304 16.98 -14.09 15.53
CA SER A 304 16.43 -14.09 14.18
C SER A 304 14.90 -13.99 14.16
N GLN A 305 14.19 -14.50 15.16
CA GLN A 305 12.72 -14.41 15.23
C GLN A 305 12.29 -12.94 15.40
N TYR A 306 12.94 -12.21 16.34
CA TYR A 306 12.69 -10.78 16.53
C TYR A 306 13.15 -9.96 15.33
N ALA A 307 14.28 -10.33 14.69
CA ALA A 307 14.74 -9.65 13.47
C ALA A 307 13.69 -9.72 12.36
N ASN A 308 13.18 -10.90 12.07
CA ASN A 308 12.16 -11.11 11.04
C ASN A 308 10.83 -10.43 11.39
N ALA A 309 10.38 -10.51 12.65
CA ALA A 309 9.15 -9.85 13.09
C ALA A 309 9.24 -8.32 12.96
N TYR A 310 10.34 -7.71 13.41
CA TYR A 310 10.54 -6.27 13.31
C TYR A 310 10.73 -5.82 11.86
N LEU A 311 11.44 -6.61 11.03
CA LEU A 311 11.56 -6.33 9.61
C LEU A 311 10.19 -6.34 8.92
N TRP A 312 9.38 -7.35 9.19
CA TRP A 312 8.03 -7.46 8.68
C TRP A 312 7.15 -6.28 9.10
N MET A 313 7.12 -5.94 10.40
CA MET A 313 6.33 -4.81 10.90
C MET A 313 6.81 -3.46 10.34
N MET A 314 8.11 -3.29 10.12
CA MET A 314 8.68 -2.09 9.48
C MET A 314 8.21 -1.94 8.03
N LEU A 315 8.00 -3.05 7.32
CA LEU A 315 7.63 -3.07 5.91
C LEU A 315 6.11 -3.04 5.67
N GLN A 316 5.30 -3.28 6.69
CA GLN A 316 3.83 -3.28 6.56
C GLN A 316 3.24 -2.03 5.89
N PRO A 317 3.72 -0.78 6.12
CA PRO A 317 3.22 0.39 5.40
C PRO A 317 3.31 0.27 3.88
N TYR A 318 4.33 -0.44 3.38
CA TYR A 318 4.49 -0.65 1.93
C TYR A 318 3.55 -1.72 1.36
N LEU A 319 2.95 -2.55 2.22
CA LEU A 319 1.98 -3.58 1.82
C LEU A 319 0.54 -3.08 1.87
N SER A 320 0.18 -2.40 2.95
CA SER A 320 -1.20 -2.26 3.41
C SER A 320 -1.73 -0.82 3.38
N ILE A 321 -0.90 0.17 3.06
CA ILE A 321 -1.41 1.52 2.85
C ILE A 321 -2.10 1.54 1.49
N ASP A 322 -3.44 1.53 1.51
CA ASP A 322 -4.24 1.80 0.32
C ASP A 322 -4.03 3.26 -0.13
N ALA A 323 -4.41 3.57 -1.34
CA ALA A 323 -4.22 4.90 -1.88
C ALA A 323 -4.99 5.97 -1.10
N LEU A 324 -6.09 5.59 -0.44
CA LEU A 324 -6.86 6.49 0.41
C LEU A 324 -6.02 6.92 1.63
N ALA A 325 -5.30 6.01 2.26
CA ALA A 325 -4.40 6.30 3.36
C ALA A 325 -3.17 7.10 2.90
N ILE A 326 -2.61 6.81 1.71
CA ILE A 326 -1.46 7.55 1.16
C ILE A 326 -1.80 9.02 0.92
N THR A 327 -2.96 9.35 0.39
CA THR A 327 -3.38 10.74 0.15
C THR A 327 -3.57 11.56 1.45
N MET A 328 -3.51 10.91 2.61
CA MET A 328 -3.67 11.52 3.94
C MET A 328 -2.39 11.50 4.77
N LEU A 329 -1.29 11.03 4.22
CA LEU A 329 -0.02 11.00 4.96
C LEU A 329 0.44 12.42 5.28
N THR A 330 0.79 12.64 6.55
CA THR A 330 1.45 13.87 6.96
C THR A 330 2.88 13.93 6.42
N PRO A 331 3.49 15.13 6.31
CA PRO A 331 4.91 15.25 5.91
C PRO A 331 5.85 14.39 6.76
N GLU A 332 5.56 14.22 8.06
CA GLU A 332 6.34 13.37 8.97
C GLU A 332 6.22 11.89 8.61
N GLN A 333 5.03 11.45 8.23
CA GLN A 333 4.78 10.06 7.82
C GLN A 333 5.44 9.75 6.48
N ILE A 334 5.38 10.68 5.52
CA ILE A 334 6.10 10.59 4.25
C ILE A 334 7.61 10.49 4.50
N ARG A 335 8.14 11.35 5.38
CA ARG A 335 9.56 11.31 5.77
C ARG A 335 9.93 9.98 6.40
N LEU A 336 9.12 9.46 7.31
CA LEU A 336 9.35 8.15 7.94
C LEU A 336 9.46 7.04 6.88
N MET A 337 8.54 6.96 5.93
CA MET A 337 8.61 5.97 4.85
C MET A 337 9.89 6.14 4.02
N THR A 338 10.22 7.36 3.65
CA THR A 338 11.45 7.66 2.90
C THR A 338 12.71 7.26 3.69
N ASP A 339 12.76 7.54 4.99
CA ASP A 339 13.90 7.19 5.86
C ASP A 339 14.03 5.66 6.03
N ILE A 340 12.93 4.94 6.22
CA ILE A 340 12.93 3.48 6.25
C ILE A 340 13.50 2.92 4.95
N ALA A 341 13.02 3.39 3.81
CA ALA A 341 13.46 2.93 2.50
C ALA A 341 14.97 3.18 2.28
N LYS A 342 15.44 4.36 2.68
CA LYS A 342 16.86 4.75 2.60
C LYS A 342 17.76 3.91 3.52
N ASP A 343 17.31 3.62 4.72
CA ASP A 343 18.08 2.87 5.72
C ASP A 343 18.02 1.35 5.49
N TYR A 344 17.07 0.86 4.68
CA TYR A 344 16.82 -0.57 4.46
C TYR A 344 18.08 -1.36 4.07
N PRO A 345 18.90 -0.96 3.07
CA PRO A 345 20.09 -1.72 2.70
C PRO A 345 21.11 -1.85 3.85
N ALA A 346 21.27 -0.80 4.65
CA ALA A 346 22.19 -0.81 5.78
C ALA A 346 21.66 -1.70 6.94
N ILE A 347 20.35 -1.71 7.16
CA ILE A 347 19.69 -2.61 8.12
C ILE A 347 19.91 -4.06 7.71
N ILE A 348 19.61 -4.40 6.45
CA ILE A 348 19.78 -5.76 5.90
C ILE A 348 21.24 -6.21 6.04
N SER A 349 22.20 -5.39 5.63
CA SER A 349 23.63 -5.72 5.74
C SER A 349 24.05 -5.98 7.19
N ARG A 350 23.52 -5.22 8.15
CA ARG A 350 23.84 -5.41 9.58
C ARG A 350 23.24 -6.70 10.14
N LEU A 351 22.00 -7.02 9.79
CA LEU A 351 21.31 -8.22 10.25
C LEU A 351 21.94 -9.48 9.65
N ASP A 352 22.31 -9.44 8.38
CA ASP A 352 23.05 -10.50 7.68
C ASP A 352 24.43 -10.74 8.32
N GLY A 353 25.19 -9.67 8.58
CA GLY A 353 26.48 -9.78 9.28
C GLY A 353 26.42 -10.38 10.70
N LYS A 354 25.22 -10.41 11.29
CA LYS A 354 24.92 -11.09 12.57
C LYS A 354 24.26 -12.47 12.39
N HIS A 355 24.08 -12.93 11.16
CA HIS A 355 23.35 -14.16 10.82
C HIS A 355 21.91 -14.21 11.36
N LEU A 356 21.23 -13.05 11.40
CA LEU A 356 19.86 -12.93 11.93
C LEU A 356 18.79 -13.02 10.83
N ILE A 357 19.18 -12.81 9.57
CA ILE A 357 18.28 -12.90 8.40
C ILE A 357 19.01 -13.54 7.23
N ASP A 358 18.25 -14.01 6.25
CA ASP A 358 18.73 -14.38 4.93
C ASP A 358 18.75 -13.14 4.01
N ARG A 359 19.95 -12.74 3.60
CA ARG A 359 20.16 -11.56 2.75
C ARG A 359 19.52 -11.72 1.37
N ASP A 360 19.62 -12.92 0.78
CA ASP A 360 19.11 -13.17 -0.57
C ASP A 360 17.58 -13.09 -0.62
N VAL A 361 16.92 -13.51 0.46
CA VAL A 361 15.48 -13.35 0.64
C VAL A 361 15.13 -11.87 0.85
N ALA A 362 15.83 -11.20 1.76
CA ALA A 362 15.55 -9.81 2.11
C ALA A 362 15.74 -8.85 0.93
N THR A 363 16.74 -9.05 0.07
CA THR A 363 16.97 -8.21 -1.11
C THR A 363 15.91 -8.33 -2.19
N LYS A 364 15.11 -9.41 -2.20
CA LYS A 364 14.00 -9.62 -3.13
C LYS A 364 12.67 -9.02 -2.64
N ILE A 365 12.58 -8.66 -1.37
CA ILE A 365 11.34 -8.12 -0.78
C ILE A 365 10.81 -6.89 -1.54
N PRO A 366 11.62 -5.89 -1.91
CA PRO A 366 11.10 -4.73 -2.65
C PRO A 366 10.38 -5.10 -3.94
N ASN A 367 10.93 -6.04 -4.72
CA ASN A 367 10.26 -6.51 -5.94
C ASN A 367 8.94 -7.23 -5.66
N GLN A 368 8.85 -7.97 -4.58
CA GLN A 368 7.59 -8.61 -4.16
C GLN A 368 6.55 -7.56 -3.72
N LEU A 369 6.98 -6.52 -2.99
CA LEU A 369 6.13 -5.43 -2.54
C LEU A 369 5.51 -4.66 -3.71
N ILE A 370 6.31 -4.29 -4.72
CA ILE A 370 5.81 -3.52 -5.86
C ILE A 370 4.89 -4.37 -6.75
N ARG A 371 5.22 -5.65 -6.96
CA ARG A 371 4.36 -6.57 -7.71
C ARG A 371 3.01 -6.79 -7.00
N LEU A 372 3.03 -6.98 -5.67
CA LEU A 372 1.81 -7.09 -4.89
C LEU A 372 0.98 -5.81 -4.99
N TYR A 373 1.62 -4.64 -4.89
CA TYR A 373 0.93 -3.36 -5.04
C TYR A 373 0.24 -3.24 -6.41
N ILE A 374 0.95 -3.52 -7.51
CA ILE A 374 0.37 -3.48 -8.86
C ILE A 374 -0.77 -4.51 -9.01
N SER A 375 -0.69 -5.66 -8.33
CA SER A 375 -1.74 -6.68 -8.38
C SER A 375 -3.02 -6.29 -7.65
N THR A 376 -2.95 -5.34 -6.71
CA THR A 376 -4.10 -4.89 -5.91
C THR A 376 -4.83 -3.69 -6.50
N ILE A 377 -4.20 -3.01 -7.46
CA ILE A 377 -4.79 -1.94 -8.25
C ILE A 377 -5.62 -2.57 -9.39
#